data_9803a7138c740bfb6a8e5c812b39a840
#
_entry.id   9803a7138c740bfb6a8e5c812b39a840
#
_cell.length_a   1.000
_cell.length_b   1.000
_cell.length_c   1.000
_cell.angle_alpha   90.00
_cell.angle_beta   90.00
_cell.angle_gamma   90.00
#
_symmetry.space_group_name_H-M   'P 1'
#
loop_
_entity.id
_entity.type
_entity.pdbx_description
1 polymer ?
#
loop_
_entity_poly.entity_id
_entity_poly.type
_entity_poly.pdbx_seq_one_letter_code
_entity_poly.pdbx_strand_id
1 'polypeptide(L)'
;MSGRAFERYLTIQFRHLGYRVKLTSYSHDYGADLVLRKWGKKTVVQAKRYERNVGIAAVQEVVGSIAYYKADNAMVVTNSNFTKSARNLAHRNEVELWGRKEIQKKFHIKE
;
A
#
# COMPACT_ATOMS: atom_id res chain seq x y z
N MET A 1 7.46 13.83 -7.53
CA MET A 1 7.45 12.37 -7.77
C MET A 1 6.11 11.95 -8.35
N SER A 2 6.12 11.22 -9.45
CA SER A 2 4.90 10.70 -10.05
C SER A 2 4.39 9.48 -9.25
N GLY A 3 3.16 9.02 -9.56
CA GLY A 3 2.63 7.81 -8.96
C GLY A 3 3.50 6.60 -9.24
N ARG A 4 3.98 6.46 -10.47
CA ARG A 4 4.84 5.34 -10.86
C ARG A 4 6.20 5.41 -10.16
N ALA A 5 6.76 6.62 -10.02
CA ALA A 5 8.02 6.80 -9.29
C ALA A 5 7.85 6.44 -7.80
N PHE A 6 6.69 6.76 -7.23
CA PHE A 6 6.38 6.39 -5.85
C PHE A 6 6.32 4.88 -5.68
N GLU A 7 5.69 4.17 -6.61
CA GLU A 7 5.65 2.71 -6.58
C GLU A 7 7.04 2.10 -6.65
N ARG A 8 7.92 2.63 -7.51
CA ARG A 8 9.31 2.17 -7.60
C ARG A 8 10.08 2.44 -6.32
N TYR A 9 9.87 3.63 -5.71
CA TYR A 9 10.46 3.96 -4.43
C TYR A 9 10.04 2.96 -3.36
N LEU A 10 8.74 2.67 -3.26
CA LEU A 10 8.23 1.70 -2.30
C LEU A 10 8.80 0.30 -2.54
N THR A 11 8.95 -0.09 -3.80
CA THR A 11 9.53 -1.38 -4.15
C THR A 11 10.92 -1.54 -3.55
N ILE A 12 11.76 -0.51 -3.70
CA ILE A 12 13.11 -0.52 -3.15
C ILE A 12 13.08 -0.60 -1.63
N GLN A 13 12.23 0.20 -0.99
CA GLN A 13 12.15 0.25 0.45
C GLN A 13 11.65 -1.07 1.05
N PHE A 14 10.60 -1.65 0.45
CA PHE A 14 10.09 -2.94 0.93
C PHE A 14 11.10 -4.06 0.74
N ARG A 15 11.88 -4.03 -0.36
CA ARG A 15 12.95 -5.01 -0.55
C ARG A 15 14.01 -4.91 0.56
N HIS A 16 14.36 -3.69 0.96
CA HIS A 16 15.28 -3.48 2.08
C HIS A 16 14.75 -4.04 3.39
N LEU A 17 13.42 -4.11 3.55
CA LEU A 17 12.80 -4.72 4.72
C LEU A 17 12.66 -6.24 4.62
N GLY A 18 13.17 -6.83 3.55
CA GLY A 18 13.17 -8.28 3.39
C GLY A 18 11.99 -8.85 2.61
N TYR A 19 11.15 -8.00 2.03
CA TYR A 19 10.04 -8.46 1.19
C TYR A 19 10.50 -8.79 -0.22
N ARG A 20 9.88 -9.80 -0.81
CA ARG A 20 9.90 -9.98 -2.25
C ARG A 20 8.76 -9.13 -2.79
N VAL A 21 9.04 -8.32 -3.81
CA VAL A 21 8.08 -7.33 -4.31
C VAL A 21 7.87 -7.53 -5.81
N LYS A 22 6.61 -7.56 -6.20
CA LYS A 22 6.22 -7.58 -7.60
C LYS A 22 5.33 -6.38 -7.88
N LEU A 23 5.69 -5.58 -8.89
CA LEU A 23 4.83 -4.52 -9.41
C LEU A 23 3.74 -5.16 -10.27
N THR A 24 2.51 -4.71 -10.12
CA THR A 24 1.41 -5.20 -10.93
C THR A 24 1.42 -4.51 -12.30
N SER A 25 0.60 -5.03 -13.23
CA SER A 25 0.43 -4.41 -14.53
C SER A 25 -0.20 -3.02 -14.37
N TYR A 26 0.37 -2.02 -15.03
CA TYR A 26 -0.08 -0.64 -14.93
C TYR A 26 -1.55 -0.46 -15.35
N SER A 27 -1.99 -1.17 -16.37
CA SER A 27 -3.33 -1.00 -16.93
C SER A 27 -4.37 -1.96 -16.36
N HIS A 28 -3.97 -3.03 -15.67
CA HIS A 28 -4.88 -4.06 -15.15
C HIS A 28 -4.37 -4.53 -13.80
N ASP A 29 -4.37 -3.63 -12.82
CA ASP A 29 -3.81 -3.91 -11.50
C ASP A 29 -4.79 -4.59 -10.53
N TYR A 30 -6.07 -4.65 -10.89
CA TYR A 30 -7.12 -5.25 -10.08
C TYR A 30 -7.19 -4.71 -8.65
N GLY A 31 -6.84 -3.43 -8.48
CA GLY A 31 -6.93 -2.74 -7.20
C GLY A 31 -5.69 -2.82 -6.32
N ALA A 32 -4.58 -3.36 -6.83
CA ALA A 32 -3.32 -3.39 -6.11
C ALA A 32 -2.17 -2.99 -7.03
N ASP A 33 -1.26 -2.16 -6.54
CA ASP A 33 -0.09 -1.70 -7.27
C ASP A 33 1.14 -2.58 -7.03
N LEU A 34 1.24 -3.14 -5.83
CA LEU A 34 2.35 -4.02 -5.44
C LEU A 34 1.81 -5.27 -4.79
N VAL A 35 2.55 -6.37 -4.96
CA VAL A 35 2.30 -7.60 -4.22
C VAL A 35 3.58 -7.94 -3.46
N LEU A 36 3.48 -8.01 -2.14
CA LEU A 36 4.60 -8.30 -1.25
C LEU A 36 4.51 -9.74 -0.76
N ARG A 37 5.66 -10.41 -0.67
CA ARG A 37 5.73 -11.75 -0.10
C ARG A 37 6.84 -11.81 0.94
N LYS A 38 6.51 -12.36 2.11
CA LYS A 38 7.47 -12.54 3.19
C LYS A 38 6.96 -13.62 4.14
N TRP A 39 7.81 -14.58 4.46
CA TRP A 39 7.50 -15.68 5.38
C TRP A 39 6.21 -16.44 5.00
N GLY A 40 6.04 -16.69 3.71
CA GLY A 40 4.86 -17.43 3.22
C GLY A 40 3.57 -16.64 3.20
N LYS A 41 3.61 -15.34 3.53
CA LYS A 41 2.44 -14.46 3.51
C LYS A 41 2.49 -13.53 2.31
N LYS A 42 1.32 -13.27 1.74
CA LYS A 42 1.16 -12.36 0.60
C LYS A 42 0.33 -11.15 1.01
N THR A 43 0.86 -9.98 0.76
CA THR A 43 0.18 -8.71 1.04
C THR A 43 -0.01 -7.93 -0.25
N VAL A 44 -1.25 -7.50 -0.52
CA VAL A 44 -1.53 -6.60 -1.64
C VAL A 44 -1.45 -5.16 -1.13
N VAL A 45 -0.87 -4.28 -1.95
CA VAL A 45 -0.63 -2.89 -1.58
C VAL A 45 -1.22 -1.96 -2.63
N GLN A 46 -2.02 -1.00 -2.18
CA GLN A 46 -2.45 0.14 -3.00
C GLN A 46 -1.60 1.33 -2.60
N ALA A 47 -0.92 1.94 -3.56
CA ALA A 47 -0.04 3.08 -3.32
C ALA A 47 -0.69 4.35 -3.85
N LYS A 48 -0.76 5.39 -3.02
CA LYS A 48 -1.34 6.68 -3.40
C LYS A 48 -0.37 7.81 -3.07
N ARG A 49 0.14 8.44 -4.12
CA ARG A 49 0.98 9.62 -4.01
C ARG A 49 0.07 10.84 -4.13
N TYR A 50 -0.34 11.40 -2.99
CA TYR A 50 -1.31 12.50 -2.91
C TYR A 50 -0.73 13.69 -2.17
N GLU A 51 -1.27 14.88 -2.46
CA GLU A 51 -1.02 16.08 -1.66
C GLU A 51 -2.12 16.29 -0.60
N ARG A 52 -3.26 15.62 -0.78
CA ARG A 52 -4.38 15.64 0.16
C ARG A 52 -4.50 14.30 0.85
N ASN A 53 -5.38 14.22 1.85
CA ASN A 53 -5.65 12.96 2.56
C ASN A 53 -6.31 11.94 1.62
N VAL A 54 -5.93 10.68 1.82
CA VAL A 54 -6.46 9.55 1.04
C VAL A 54 -7.79 9.11 1.65
N GLY A 55 -8.80 8.99 0.81
CA GLY A 55 -10.15 8.61 1.24
C GLY A 55 -10.44 7.12 1.09
N ILE A 56 -11.71 6.77 1.24
CA ILE A 56 -12.15 5.37 1.29
C ILE A 56 -11.94 4.61 -0.01
N ALA A 57 -11.88 5.30 -1.16
CA ALA A 57 -11.74 4.62 -2.45
C ALA A 57 -10.49 3.74 -2.48
N ALA A 58 -9.37 4.20 -1.92
CA ALA A 58 -8.13 3.42 -1.89
C ALA A 58 -8.28 2.15 -1.06
N VAL A 59 -8.99 2.24 0.06
CA VAL A 59 -9.25 1.08 0.91
C VAL A 59 -10.14 0.09 0.18
N GLN A 60 -11.20 0.57 -0.48
CA GLN A 60 -12.10 -0.29 -1.25
C GLN A 60 -11.36 -1.00 -2.39
N GLU A 61 -10.49 -0.28 -3.08
CA GLU A 61 -9.68 -0.84 -4.17
C GLU A 61 -8.80 -1.99 -3.69
N VAL A 62 -8.08 -1.79 -2.59
CA VAL A 62 -7.17 -2.84 -2.09
C VAL A 62 -7.95 -4.03 -1.52
N VAL A 63 -9.07 -3.80 -0.86
CA VAL A 63 -9.93 -4.89 -0.38
C VAL A 63 -10.41 -5.72 -1.56
N GLY A 64 -10.81 -5.06 -2.65
CA GLY A 64 -11.26 -5.75 -3.86
C GLY A 64 -10.18 -6.60 -4.52
N SER A 65 -8.91 -6.34 -4.24
CA SER A 65 -7.81 -7.10 -4.85
C SER A 65 -7.44 -8.37 -4.09
N ILE A 66 -7.92 -8.52 -2.85
CA ILE A 66 -7.51 -9.63 -1.99
C ILE A 66 -7.81 -10.98 -2.63
N ALA A 67 -9.04 -11.18 -3.09
CA ALA A 67 -9.44 -12.45 -3.69
C ALA A 67 -8.70 -12.72 -5.00
N TYR A 68 -8.56 -11.70 -5.84
CA TYR A 68 -7.89 -11.87 -7.13
C TYR A 68 -6.45 -12.36 -6.96
N TYR A 69 -5.72 -11.77 -6.03
CA TYR A 69 -4.31 -12.12 -5.80
C TYR A 69 -4.15 -13.24 -4.77
N LYS A 70 -5.22 -13.73 -4.20
CA LYS A 70 -5.20 -14.74 -3.11
C LYS A 70 -4.28 -14.26 -1.99
N ALA A 71 -4.50 -13.01 -1.56
CA ALA A 71 -3.64 -12.38 -0.56
C ALA A 71 -4.12 -12.72 0.86
N ASP A 72 -3.16 -12.73 1.78
CA ASP A 72 -3.43 -12.89 3.22
C ASP A 72 -3.73 -11.57 3.89
N ASN A 73 -3.11 -10.49 3.40
CA ASN A 73 -3.21 -9.17 4.01
C ASN A 73 -3.35 -8.09 2.94
N ALA A 74 -3.84 -6.93 3.35
CA ALA A 74 -3.97 -5.76 2.46
C ALA A 74 -3.45 -4.52 3.16
N MET A 75 -2.90 -3.60 2.37
CA MET A 75 -2.27 -2.38 2.88
C MET A 75 -2.50 -1.24 1.91
N VAL A 76 -2.73 -0.03 2.43
CA VAL A 76 -2.66 1.20 1.63
C VAL A 76 -1.50 2.04 2.14
N VAL A 77 -0.65 2.49 1.24
CA VAL A 77 0.52 3.31 1.56
C VAL A 77 0.39 4.64 0.85
N THR A 78 0.62 5.73 1.57
CA THR A 78 0.60 7.08 1.01
C THR A 78 1.71 7.95 1.60
N ASN A 79 2.16 8.94 0.84
CA ASN A 79 3.07 9.97 1.31
C ASN A 79 2.35 11.03 2.16
N SER A 80 1.02 10.95 2.24
CA SER A 80 0.16 11.89 2.94
C SER A 80 -0.46 11.23 4.17
N ASN A 81 -1.73 11.53 4.46
CA ASN A 81 -2.47 10.94 5.56
C ASN A 81 -3.79 10.37 5.05
N PHE A 82 -4.62 9.90 5.95
CA PHE A 82 -5.90 9.27 5.60
C PHE A 82 -7.05 10.05 6.22
N THR A 83 -8.20 10.04 5.54
CA THR A 83 -9.42 10.58 6.12
C THR A 83 -9.89 9.69 7.26
N LYS A 84 -10.73 10.24 8.14
CA LYS A 84 -11.34 9.47 9.22
C LYS A 84 -12.14 8.30 8.67
N SER A 85 -12.88 8.51 7.58
CA SER A 85 -13.67 7.45 6.93
C SER A 85 -12.77 6.33 6.42
N ALA A 86 -11.63 6.67 5.81
CA ALA A 86 -10.68 5.65 5.36
C ALA A 86 -10.14 4.82 6.53
N ARG A 87 -9.81 5.47 7.65
CA ARG A 87 -9.33 4.78 8.84
C ARG A 87 -10.38 3.82 9.39
N ASN A 88 -11.63 4.27 9.46
CA ASN A 88 -12.73 3.43 9.94
C ASN A 88 -12.95 2.21 9.05
N LEU A 89 -12.97 2.43 7.73
CA LEU A 89 -13.17 1.34 6.78
C LEU A 89 -12.00 0.35 6.82
N ALA A 90 -10.79 0.84 6.90
CA ALA A 90 -9.59 0.01 6.97
C ALA A 90 -9.61 -0.87 8.24
N HIS A 91 -9.98 -0.27 9.38
CA HIS A 91 -10.06 -1.02 10.62
C HIS A 91 -11.05 -2.17 10.52
N ARG A 92 -12.22 -1.91 9.95
CA ARG A 92 -13.27 -2.94 9.78
C ARG A 92 -12.86 -4.08 8.85
N ASN A 93 -12.00 -3.78 7.87
CA ASN A 93 -11.56 -4.76 6.87
C ASN A 93 -10.15 -5.27 7.13
N GLU A 94 -9.57 -4.93 8.27
CA GLU A 94 -8.22 -5.36 8.64
C GLU A 94 -7.18 -4.94 7.60
N VAL A 95 -7.35 -3.74 7.03
CA VAL A 95 -6.40 -3.17 6.08
C VAL A 95 -5.41 -2.32 6.86
N GLU A 96 -4.13 -2.56 6.65
CA GLU A 96 -3.07 -1.77 7.28
C GLU A 96 -2.87 -0.46 6.53
N LEU A 97 -2.74 0.64 7.25
CA LEU A 97 -2.57 1.96 6.65
C LEU A 97 -1.20 2.52 7.03
N TRP A 98 -0.39 2.82 6.01
CA TRP A 98 0.91 3.47 6.18
C TRP A 98 0.84 4.86 5.56
N GLY A 99 0.70 5.88 6.40
CA GLY A 99 0.80 7.26 5.97
C GLY A 99 2.24 7.76 6.12
N ARG A 100 2.40 9.08 6.05
CA ARG A 100 3.73 9.70 6.10
C ARG A 100 4.54 9.28 7.32
N LYS A 101 3.92 9.28 8.50
CA LYS A 101 4.64 8.93 9.74
C LYS A 101 5.09 7.48 9.74
N GLU A 102 4.25 6.56 9.29
CA GLU A 102 4.58 5.15 9.23
C GLU A 102 5.72 4.90 8.24
N ILE A 103 5.68 5.56 7.07
CA ILE A 103 6.76 5.45 6.09
C ILE A 103 8.08 5.90 6.68
N GLN A 104 8.10 7.04 7.34
CA GLN A 104 9.32 7.57 7.95
C GLN A 104 9.89 6.60 8.99
N LYS A 105 9.02 6.07 9.82
CA LYS A 105 9.41 5.14 10.88
C LYS A 105 9.83 3.78 10.34
N LYS A 106 9.01 3.19 9.45
CA LYS A 106 9.24 1.83 8.93
C LYS A 106 10.44 1.76 8.00
N PHE A 107 10.66 2.80 7.21
CA PHE A 107 11.78 2.85 6.28
C PHE A 107 13.02 3.55 6.87
N HIS A 108 12.96 3.94 8.14
CA HIS A 108 14.06 4.61 8.84
C HIS A 108 14.53 5.89 8.13
N ILE A 109 13.57 6.67 7.62
CA ILE A 109 13.87 7.94 6.96
C ILE A 109 14.10 9.01 8.01
N LYS A 110 15.25 9.68 7.93
CA LYS A 110 15.57 10.81 8.80
C LYS A 110 15.16 12.10 8.09
N GLU A 111 14.57 13.02 8.84
CA GLU A 111 14.27 14.35 8.35
C GLU A 111 15.30 15.36 8.80
#